data_bba1a39cdaca3ecd76e9c423e7661e59
#
_entry.id   bba1a39cdaca3ecd76e9c423e7661e59
#
_cell.length_a   1.000
_cell.length_b   1.000
_cell.length_c   1.000
_cell.angle_alpha   90.00
_cell.angle_beta   90.00
_cell.angle_gamma   90.00
#
_symmetry.space_group_name_H-M   'P 1'
#
loop_
_entity.id
_entity.type
_entity.pdbx_description
1 polymer ?
#
loop_
_entity_poly.entity_id
_entity_poly.type
_entity_poly.pdbx_seq_one_letter_code
_entity_poly.pdbx_strand_id
1 'polypeptide(L)'
;VEDRSDPLRIVVGNPELKPSFQNRFRARFNDYDEKTQRAIMAMIDGGFTTNSIISETTYDSKTGGQRTTYRNVNGVWNAAGMFMYSTPFRNKHWQLNSFSRISYSNSVGYNNGTRNDAGSFNAIENLGLAFRSDYFDAELRGNYRYALATNSMQSRNDQSTHNYGGTFNVNGYLPWSITLGTDITYSGSAGYSAGYNTESWLWNAQASYQFLKGKNATIALKVYDILGQRNSIRRTVTGNYIQDVEYNTLDTYGLITFTYRFNTFGDKKPD
;
A
#
# COMPACT_ATOMS: atom_id res chain seq x y z
N VAL A 1 -20.79 25.10 -22.13
CA VAL A 1 -21.83 24.23 -21.55
C VAL A 1 -21.78 24.40 -20.03
N GLU A 2 -22.89 24.67 -19.42
CA GLU A 2 -23.03 24.87 -17.97
C GLU A 2 -24.02 23.82 -17.46
N ASP A 3 -23.62 23.06 -16.44
CA ASP A 3 -24.48 22.12 -15.72
C ASP A 3 -24.95 22.82 -14.44
N ARG A 4 -26.27 22.97 -14.31
CA ARG A 4 -26.97 23.57 -13.18
C ARG A 4 -27.98 22.62 -12.54
N SER A 5 -27.81 21.33 -12.73
CA SER A 5 -28.70 20.32 -12.16
C SER A 5 -28.75 20.39 -10.62
N ASP A 6 -27.65 20.82 -9.98
CA ASP A 6 -27.59 21.19 -8.58
C ASP A 6 -27.31 22.70 -8.46
N PRO A 7 -28.24 23.51 -7.93
CA PRO A 7 -28.07 24.96 -7.78
C PRO A 7 -26.89 25.37 -6.88
N LEU A 8 -26.46 24.47 -6.00
CA LEU A 8 -25.32 24.72 -5.11
C LEU A 8 -23.99 24.22 -5.70
N ARG A 9 -24.01 23.50 -6.85
CA ARG A 9 -22.82 22.94 -7.51
C ARG A 9 -22.88 23.16 -9.01
N ILE A 10 -22.50 24.31 -9.46
CA ILE A 10 -22.51 24.69 -10.88
C ILE A 10 -21.19 24.30 -11.51
N VAL A 11 -21.23 23.50 -12.57
CA VAL A 11 -20.03 23.13 -13.38
C VAL A 11 -20.07 23.83 -14.72
N VAL A 12 -19.01 24.56 -15.04
CA VAL A 12 -18.90 25.37 -16.26
C VAL A 12 -17.72 24.86 -17.09
N GLY A 13 -18.02 24.39 -18.30
CA GLY A 13 -16.99 24.02 -19.27
C GLY A 13 -16.21 25.25 -19.76
N ASN A 14 -14.92 25.05 -20.02
CA ASN A 14 -14.05 26.07 -20.58
C ASN A 14 -13.70 25.75 -22.04
N PRO A 15 -14.20 26.48 -23.03
CA PRO A 15 -13.91 26.23 -24.46
C PRO A 15 -12.49 26.63 -24.88
N GLU A 16 -11.76 27.39 -24.05
CA GLU A 16 -10.38 27.83 -24.32
C GLU A 16 -9.31 26.83 -23.88
N LEU A 17 -9.73 25.64 -23.43
CA LEU A 17 -8.80 24.59 -22.99
C LEU A 17 -7.90 24.15 -24.14
N LYS A 18 -6.60 24.13 -23.87
CA LYS A 18 -5.59 23.58 -24.77
C LYS A 18 -5.41 22.08 -24.50
N PRO A 19 -5.02 21.30 -25.52
CA PRO A 19 -4.68 19.89 -25.33
C PRO A 19 -3.58 19.70 -24.26
N SER A 20 -3.75 18.70 -23.44
CA SER A 20 -2.78 18.29 -22.43
C SER A 20 -1.84 17.25 -23.03
N PHE A 21 -0.53 17.40 -22.78
CA PHE A 21 0.49 16.44 -23.22
C PHE A 21 1.18 15.82 -22.00
N GLN A 22 1.07 14.51 -21.89
CA GLN A 22 1.73 13.75 -20.85
C GLN A 22 2.99 13.08 -21.40
N ASN A 23 4.14 13.39 -20.79
CA ASN A 23 5.42 12.78 -21.09
C ASN A 23 5.76 11.81 -19.95
N ARG A 24 6.14 10.59 -20.31
CA ARG A 24 6.56 9.57 -19.35
C ARG A 24 7.87 8.96 -19.77
N PHE A 25 8.72 8.69 -18.80
CA PHE A 25 9.95 7.92 -18.99
C PHE A 25 10.01 6.82 -17.94
N ARG A 26 10.61 5.71 -18.33
CA ARG A 26 10.84 4.58 -17.44
C ARG A 26 12.12 3.88 -17.84
N ALA A 27 12.96 3.59 -16.85
CA ALA A 27 14.11 2.72 -16.98
C ALA A 27 13.97 1.58 -15.99
N ARG A 28 14.31 0.37 -16.40
CA ARG A 28 14.26 -0.82 -15.56
C ARG A 28 15.51 -1.65 -15.76
N PHE A 29 16.09 -2.08 -14.67
CA PHE A 29 17.20 -3.03 -14.62
C PHE A 29 16.73 -4.27 -13.84
N ASN A 30 17.04 -5.46 -14.36
CA ASN A 30 16.83 -6.72 -13.68
C ASN A 30 18.06 -7.56 -13.85
N ASP A 31 18.53 -8.16 -12.78
CA ASP A 31 19.61 -9.12 -12.75
C ASP A 31 19.21 -10.32 -11.90
N TYR A 32 19.47 -11.50 -12.38
CA TYR A 32 19.26 -12.75 -11.65
C TYR A 32 20.45 -13.67 -11.86
N ASP A 33 21.12 -14.01 -10.78
CA ASP A 33 22.23 -14.96 -10.76
C ASP A 33 21.71 -16.35 -10.34
N GLU A 34 21.64 -17.27 -11.28
CA GLU A 34 21.16 -18.65 -11.05
C GLU A 34 21.98 -19.42 -10.02
N LYS A 35 23.31 -19.17 -9.95
CA LYS A 35 24.21 -19.91 -9.04
C LYS A 35 23.99 -19.50 -7.59
N THR A 36 23.87 -18.22 -7.36
CA THR A 36 23.65 -17.65 -6.01
C THR A 36 22.19 -17.45 -5.70
N GLN A 37 21.29 -17.55 -6.68
CA GLN A 37 19.85 -17.24 -6.57
C GLN A 37 19.58 -15.81 -6.11
N ARG A 38 20.54 -14.91 -6.39
CA ARG A 38 20.41 -13.49 -6.10
C ARG A 38 19.58 -12.81 -7.17
N ALA A 39 18.61 -12.03 -6.75
CA ALA A 39 17.80 -11.19 -7.63
C ALA A 39 17.97 -9.72 -7.28
N ILE A 40 18.18 -8.88 -8.29
CA ILE A 40 18.21 -7.42 -8.18
C ILE A 40 17.22 -6.86 -9.19
N MET A 41 16.41 -5.93 -8.76
CA MET A 41 15.57 -5.12 -9.63
C MET A 41 15.68 -3.66 -9.23
N ALA A 42 15.98 -2.80 -10.19
CA ALA A 42 15.93 -1.35 -10.02
C ALA A 42 15.03 -0.75 -11.09
N MET A 43 14.25 0.25 -10.72
CA MET A 43 13.38 0.97 -11.64
C MET A 43 13.37 2.45 -11.29
N ILE A 44 13.46 3.27 -12.31
CA ILE A 44 13.23 4.71 -12.22
C ILE A 44 12.09 5.03 -13.17
N ASP A 45 11.08 5.71 -12.69
CA ASP A 45 9.98 6.20 -13.49
C ASP A 45 9.64 7.64 -13.14
N GLY A 46 9.12 8.36 -14.11
CA GLY A 46 8.70 9.72 -13.91
C GLY A 46 7.95 10.28 -15.10
N GLY A 47 7.43 11.47 -14.92
CA GLY A 47 6.73 12.14 -15.99
C GLY A 47 6.34 13.56 -15.61
N PHE A 48 6.02 14.33 -16.63
CA PHE A 48 5.47 15.67 -16.47
C PHE A 48 4.34 15.89 -17.49
N THR A 49 3.42 16.75 -17.10
CA THR A 49 2.27 17.09 -17.96
C THR A 49 2.33 18.58 -18.33
N THR A 50 2.42 18.86 -19.62
CA THR A 50 2.28 20.20 -20.16
C THR A 50 0.81 20.49 -20.41
N ASN A 51 0.35 21.70 -20.06
CA ASN A 51 -1.04 22.12 -20.17
C ASN A 51 -2.01 21.14 -19.46
N SER A 52 -1.63 20.65 -18.29
CA SER A 52 -2.50 19.79 -17.48
C SER A 52 -3.84 20.48 -17.24
N ILE A 53 -4.93 19.77 -17.48
CA ILE A 53 -6.28 20.30 -17.24
C ILE A 53 -6.65 19.96 -15.79
N ILE A 54 -6.92 21.00 -15.00
CA ILE A 54 -7.35 20.89 -13.62
C ILE A 54 -8.70 21.55 -13.41
N SER A 55 -9.42 21.14 -12.39
CA SER A 55 -10.60 21.85 -11.91
C SER A 55 -10.20 23.00 -10.99
N GLU A 56 -10.88 24.12 -11.13
CA GLU A 56 -10.82 25.24 -10.22
C GLU A 56 -12.20 25.46 -9.61
N THR A 57 -12.31 25.37 -8.30
CA THR A 57 -13.55 25.56 -7.58
C THR A 57 -13.51 26.88 -6.83
N THR A 58 -14.54 27.69 -7.05
CA THR A 58 -14.76 28.95 -6.33
C THR A 58 -15.96 28.77 -5.40
N TYR A 59 -15.83 29.16 -4.15
CA TYR A 59 -16.87 29.08 -3.12
C TYR A 59 -17.46 30.47 -2.92
N ASP A 60 -18.79 30.54 -2.94
CA ASP A 60 -19.53 31.72 -2.51
C ASP A 60 -19.85 31.58 -1.02
N SER A 61 -19.20 32.39 -0.20
CA SER A 61 -19.39 32.37 1.27
C SER A 61 -20.77 32.82 1.73
N LYS A 62 -21.56 33.49 0.87
CA LYS A 62 -22.93 33.98 1.23
C LYS A 62 -23.99 32.92 0.96
N THR A 63 -23.86 32.16 -0.11
CA THR A 63 -24.86 31.17 -0.53
C THR A 63 -24.46 29.75 -0.23
N GLY A 64 -23.17 29.49 0.09
CA GLY A 64 -22.58 28.13 0.18
C GLY A 64 -22.42 27.45 -1.19
N GLY A 65 -22.73 28.14 -2.27
CA GLY A 65 -22.63 27.64 -3.63
C GLY A 65 -21.19 27.42 -4.07
N GLN A 66 -21.00 26.42 -4.92
CA GLN A 66 -19.70 26.08 -5.53
C GLN A 66 -19.81 26.24 -7.04
N ARG A 67 -18.84 26.92 -7.63
CA ARG A 67 -18.69 26.99 -9.08
C ARG A 67 -17.37 26.34 -9.47
N THR A 68 -17.44 25.29 -10.26
CA THR A 68 -16.26 24.57 -10.78
C THR A 68 -16.07 24.87 -12.25
N THR A 69 -14.88 25.29 -12.64
CA THR A 69 -14.44 25.46 -14.02
C THR A 69 -13.14 24.70 -14.26
N TYR A 70 -12.65 24.68 -15.48
CA TYR A 70 -11.42 23.98 -15.86
C TYR A 70 -10.41 24.95 -16.46
N ARG A 71 -9.13 24.72 -16.16
CA ARG A 71 -8.03 25.50 -16.74
C ARG A 71 -6.80 24.64 -17.02
N ASN A 72 -5.97 25.12 -17.94
CA ASN A 72 -4.66 24.54 -18.19
C ASN A 72 -3.62 25.09 -17.21
N VAL A 73 -2.78 24.21 -16.69
CA VAL A 73 -1.67 24.55 -15.82
C VAL A 73 -0.41 23.79 -16.20
N ASN A 74 0.75 24.37 -15.87
CA ASN A 74 2.05 23.69 -15.89
C ASN A 74 2.57 23.51 -14.47
N GLY A 75 3.51 22.57 -14.31
CA GLY A 75 4.12 22.27 -13.02
C GLY A 75 3.64 20.94 -12.42
N VAL A 76 2.82 20.18 -13.12
CA VAL A 76 2.42 18.83 -12.71
C VAL A 76 3.49 17.84 -13.16
N TRP A 77 4.15 17.17 -12.21
CA TRP A 77 5.20 16.19 -12.49
C TRP A 77 5.35 15.19 -11.34
N ASN A 78 5.95 14.04 -11.64
CA ASN A 78 6.30 13.05 -10.65
C ASN A 78 7.62 12.35 -11.02
N ALA A 79 8.32 11.86 -10.01
CA ALA A 79 9.48 10.99 -10.15
C ALA A 79 9.47 9.93 -9.06
N ALA A 80 9.87 8.71 -9.39
CA ALA A 80 9.99 7.62 -8.43
C ALA A 80 11.18 6.73 -8.76
N GLY A 81 11.81 6.21 -7.71
CA GLY A 81 12.83 5.17 -7.77
C GLY A 81 12.39 3.98 -6.92
N MET A 82 12.68 2.78 -7.39
CA MET A 82 12.41 1.53 -6.69
C MET A 82 13.62 0.63 -6.79
N PHE A 83 13.96 -0.02 -5.70
CA PHE A 83 15.02 -1.02 -5.62
C PHE A 83 14.51 -2.25 -4.87
N MET A 84 14.76 -3.42 -5.42
CA MET A 84 14.48 -4.71 -4.80
C MET A 84 15.75 -5.54 -4.80
N TYR A 85 16.02 -6.16 -3.69
CA TYR A 85 17.13 -7.07 -3.52
C TYR A 85 16.66 -8.32 -2.78
N SER A 86 16.98 -9.47 -3.32
CA SER A 86 16.68 -10.75 -2.70
C SER A 86 17.88 -11.67 -2.86
N THR A 87 18.36 -12.26 -1.77
CA THR A 87 19.48 -13.21 -1.80
C THR A 87 19.34 -14.24 -0.69
N PRO A 88 19.53 -15.53 -1.00
CA PRO A 88 19.73 -16.54 0.03
C PRO A 88 21.15 -16.41 0.60
N PHE A 89 21.32 -16.77 1.86
CA PHE A 89 22.64 -16.96 2.44
C PHE A 89 23.27 -18.27 1.96
N ARG A 90 24.57 -18.44 2.22
CA ARG A 90 25.35 -19.60 1.78
C ARG A 90 24.73 -20.96 2.13
N ASN A 91 24.04 -21.06 3.25
CA ASN A 91 23.37 -22.30 3.68
C ASN A 91 21.99 -22.51 3.07
N LYS A 92 21.50 -21.58 2.21
CA LYS A 92 20.18 -21.60 1.55
C LYS A 92 18.94 -21.68 2.44
N HIS A 93 19.12 -21.85 3.75
CA HIS A 93 17.99 -21.81 4.71
C HIS A 93 17.55 -20.40 4.99
N TRP A 94 18.46 -19.44 4.93
CA TRP A 94 18.17 -18.03 5.18
C TRP A 94 18.08 -17.26 3.87
N GLN A 95 17.14 -16.35 3.80
CA GLN A 95 16.95 -15.44 2.67
C GLN A 95 16.73 -14.03 3.18
N LEU A 96 17.50 -13.09 2.66
CA LEU A 96 17.30 -11.66 2.87
C LEU A 96 16.49 -11.09 1.72
N ASN A 97 15.49 -10.28 2.04
CA ASN A 97 14.69 -9.53 1.07
C ASN A 97 14.69 -8.05 1.49
N SER A 98 14.88 -7.16 0.53
CA SER A 98 14.77 -5.72 0.72
C SER A 98 13.94 -5.13 -0.41
N PHE A 99 13.10 -4.18 -0.05
CA PHE A 99 12.34 -3.37 -0.99
C PHE A 99 12.38 -1.92 -0.53
N SER A 100 12.96 -1.06 -1.35
CA SER A 100 13.03 0.39 -1.12
C SER A 100 12.29 1.12 -2.24
N ARG A 101 11.51 2.12 -1.90
CA ARG A 101 10.86 3.01 -2.85
C ARG A 101 10.91 4.44 -2.35
N ILE A 102 11.33 5.35 -3.22
CA ILE A 102 11.26 6.80 -3.00
C ILE A 102 10.44 7.39 -4.13
N SER A 103 9.52 8.29 -3.82
CA SER A 103 8.72 8.98 -4.83
C SER A 103 8.42 10.40 -4.40
N TYR A 104 8.38 11.29 -5.39
CA TYR A 104 7.91 12.65 -5.24
C TYR A 104 6.91 12.96 -6.34
N SER A 105 5.86 13.69 -6.01
CA SER A 105 4.91 14.24 -6.98
C SER A 105 4.55 15.67 -6.63
N ASN A 106 4.47 16.51 -7.64
CA ASN A 106 3.95 17.88 -7.56
C ASN A 106 2.64 17.94 -8.30
N SER A 107 1.59 18.37 -7.64
CA SER A 107 0.28 18.67 -8.22
C SER A 107 0.00 20.17 -8.11
N VAL A 108 -0.74 20.68 -9.08
CA VAL A 108 -1.16 22.09 -9.11
C VAL A 108 -2.66 22.16 -9.01
N GLY A 109 -3.17 22.98 -8.11
CA GLY A 109 -4.57 23.25 -7.93
C GLY A 109 -4.84 24.75 -7.87
N TYR A 110 -6.11 25.13 -7.85
CA TYR A 110 -6.56 26.50 -7.59
C TYR A 110 -7.71 26.46 -6.60
N ASN A 111 -7.66 27.36 -5.64
CA ASN A 111 -8.73 27.58 -4.68
C ASN A 111 -9.04 29.07 -4.63
N ASN A 112 -10.28 29.46 -4.94
CA ASN A 112 -10.72 30.85 -5.02
C ASN A 112 -9.75 31.75 -5.83
N GLY A 113 -9.29 31.27 -6.99
CA GLY A 113 -8.38 32.00 -7.87
C GLY A 113 -6.90 31.96 -7.46
N THR A 114 -6.56 31.44 -6.29
CA THR A 114 -5.17 31.36 -5.82
C THR A 114 -4.57 30.01 -6.18
N ARG A 115 -3.39 30.04 -6.81
CA ARG A 115 -2.63 28.84 -7.16
C ARG A 115 -2.09 28.15 -5.92
N ASN A 116 -2.24 26.84 -5.89
CA ASN A 116 -1.69 25.95 -4.88
C ASN A 116 -0.82 24.88 -5.53
N ASP A 117 0.45 24.85 -5.19
CA ASP A 117 1.38 23.79 -5.54
C ASP A 117 1.48 22.85 -4.34
N ALA A 118 1.02 21.60 -4.51
CA ALA A 118 1.01 20.60 -3.46
C ALA A 118 2.01 19.49 -3.78
N GLY A 119 3.04 19.40 -2.94
CA GLY A 119 4.09 18.39 -3.02
C GLY A 119 3.77 17.19 -2.14
N SER A 120 4.09 16.00 -2.62
CA SER A 120 3.99 14.77 -1.84
C SER A 120 5.27 13.95 -2.01
N PHE A 121 6.04 13.82 -0.94
CA PHE A 121 7.20 12.94 -0.86
C PHE A 121 6.83 11.68 -0.09
N ASN A 122 7.24 10.52 -0.59
CA ASN A 122 7.09 9.25 0.10
C ASN A 122 8.38 8.45 0.00
N ALA A 123 8.82 7.89 1.12
CA ALA A 123 9.89 6.90 1.19
C ALA A 123 9.36 5.66 1.92
N ILE A 124 9.59 4.49 1.35
CA ILE A 124 9.16 3.20 1.88
C ILE A 124 10.38 2.29 1.91
N GLU A 125 10.59 1.63 3.04
CA GLU A 125 11.59 0.59 3.23
C GLU A 125 10.93 -0.65 3.84
N ASN A 126 11.19 -1.82 3.26
CA ASN A 126 10.79 -3.11 3.81
C ASN A 126 12.01 -4.02 3.82
N LEU A 127 12.31 -4.58 4.97
CA LEU A 127 13.37 -5.55 5.17
C LEU A 127 12.77 -6.85 5.68
N GLY A 128 13.16 -7.96 5.10
CA GLY A 128 12.67 -9.29 5.48
C GLY A 128 13.83 -10.27 5.61
N LEU A 129 13.81 -11.04 6.67
CA LEU A 129 14.69 -12.18 6.89
C LEU A 129 13.83 -13.43 7.05
N ALA A 130 13.94 -14.35 6.10
CA ALA A 130 13.23 -15.62 6.13
C ALA A 130 14.18 -16.79 6.39
N PHE A 131 13.73 -17.72 7.21
CA PHE A 131 14.35 -19.01 7.43
C PHE A 131 13.40 -20.11 6.95
N ARG A 132 13.92 -21.09 6.22
CA ARG A 132 13.13 -22.24 5.73
C ARG A 132 13.86 -23.54 5.98
N SER A 133 13.10 -24.51 6.48
CA SER A 133 13.54 -25.87 6.67
C SER A 133 12.37 -26.84 6.44
N ASP A 134 12.66 -28.15 6.49
CA ASP A 134 11.62 -29.19 6.36
C ASP A 134 10.68 -29.23 7.59
N TYR A 135 11.11 -28.65 8.71
CA TYR A 135 10.37 -28.71 9.99
C TYR A 135 9.61 -27.44 10.30
N PHE A 136 10.16 -26.29 9.90
CA PHE A 136 9.50 -25.02 10.13
C PHE A 136 10.02 -23.93 9.17
N ASP A 137 9.15 -22.96 8.91
CA ASP A 137 9.48 -21.69 8.29
C ASP A 137 9.29 -20.57 9.30
N ALA A 138 10.21 -19.62 9.31
CA ALA A 138 10.11 -18.40 10.11
C ALA A 138 10.45 -17.19 9.25
N GLU A 139 9.73 -16.09 9.44
CA GLU A 139 10.00 -14.85 8.74
C GLU A 139 9.83 -13.67 9.66
N LEU A 140 10.84 -12.80 9.69
CA LEU A 140 10.79 -11.49 10.34
C LEU A 140 10.81 -10.41 9.27
N ARG A 141 9.81 -9.54 9.24
CA ARG A 141 9.73 -8.37 8.37
C ARG A 141 9.66 -7.11 9.19
N GLY A 142 10.40 -6.08 8.78
CA GLY A 142 10.26 -4.72 9.24
C GLY A 142 9.82 -3.83 8.09
N ASN A 143 8.98 -2.86 8.37
CA ASN A 143 8.53 -1.86 7.42
C ASN A 143 8.62 -0.46 8.02
N TYR A 144 9.01 0.49 7.19
CA TYR A 144 8.99 1.91 7.54
C TYR A 144 8.51 2.71 6.34
N ARG A 145 7.62 3.65 6.58
CA ARG A 145 7.15 4.61 5.59
C ARG A 145 7.19 6.01 6.17
N TYR A 146 7.89 6.87 5.46
CA TYR A 146 7.88 8.31 5.66
C TYR A 146 7.05 8.97 4.57
N ALA A 147 6.18 9.89 4.92
CA ALA A 147 5.45 10.72 3.98
C ALA A 147 5.51 12.17 4.42
N LEU A 148 5.80 13.08 3.48
CA LEU A 148 5.78 14.52 3.66
C LEU A 148 4.83 15.13 2.64
N ALA A 149 3.83 15.84 3.12
CA ALA A 149 2.91 16.63 2.31
C ALA A 149 3.19 18.11 2.51
N THR A 150 3.41 18.84 1.42
CA THR A 150 3.66 20.29 1.41
C THR A 150 2.59 21.00 0.62
N ASN A 151 2.34 22.26 0.96
CA ASN A 151 1.27 23.05 0.36
C ASN A 151 1.69 24.52 0.30
N SER A 152 1.68 25.12 -0.91
CA SER A 152 2.15 26.51 -1.09
C SER A 152 1.23 27.57 -0.50
N MET A 153 -0.08 27.26 -0.32
CA MET A 153 -1.03 28.21 0.29
C MET A 153 -0.96 28.20 1.81
N GLN A 154 -0.53 27.11 2.40
CA GLN A 154 -0.49 26.90 3.85
C GLN A 154 0.81 26.22 4.25
N SER A 155 1.95 26.79 3.84
CA SER A 155 3.28 26.22 4.10
C SER A 155 3.59 25.96 5.59
N ARG A 156 2.88 26.64 6.51
CA ARG A 156 2.97 26.37 7.97
C ARG A 156 2.30 25.05 8.39
N ASN A 157 1.53 24.44 7.49
CA ASN A 157 0.81 23.19 7.73
C ASN A 157 1.46 22.00 6.96
N ASP A 158 2.72 22.11 6.57
CA ASP A 158 3.45 20.96 6.06
C ASP A 158 3.41 19.85 7.07
N GLN A 159 3.00 18.67 6.64
CA GLN A 159 2.79 17.52 7.54
C GLN A 159 3.71 16.38 7.14
N SER A 160 4.52 15.93 8.10
CA SER A 160 5.28 14.70 7.98
C SER A 160 4.64 13.60 8.82
N THR A 161 4.53 12.41 8.25
CA THR A 161 3.99 11.24 8.93
C THR A 161 4.93 10.07 8.80
N HIS A 162 4.97 9.27 9.86
CA HIS A 162 5.76 8.06 9.95
C HIS A 162 4.82 6.88 10.23
N ASN A 163 4.94 5.82 9.44
CA ASN A 163 4.28 4.56 9.73
C ASN A 163 5.37 3.49 9.78
N TYR A 164 5.39 2.73 10.84
CA TYR A 164 6.40 1.72 11.07
C TYR A 164 5.79 0.48 11.67
N GLY A 165 6.47 -0.64 11.49
CA GLY A 165 5.97 -1.88 12.04
C GLY A 165 6.90 -3.05 11.76
N GLY A 166 6.48 -4.19 12.28
CA GLY A 166 7.17 -5.45 12.07
C GLY A 166 6.21 -6.62 12.19
N THR A 167 6.45 -7.65 11.41
CA THR A 167 5.70 -8.90 11.44
C THR A 167 6.67 -10.05 11.68
N PHE A 168 6.37 -10.88 12.65
CA PHE A 168 7.02 -12.16 12.87
C PHE A 168 6.02 -13.27 12.58
N ASN A 169 6.37 -14.17 11.65
CA ASN A 169 5.54 -15.27 11.21
C ASN A 169 6.32 -16.58 11.37
N VAL A 170 5.67 -17.61 11.89
CA VAL A 170 6.23 -18.97 12.03
C VAL A 170 5.19 -20.00 11.63
N ASN A 171 5.62 -20.98 10.83
CA ASN A 171 4.83 -22.18 10.53
C ASN A 171 5.66 -23.41 10.87
N GLY A 172 5.14 -24.27 11.71
CA GLY A 172 5.74 -25.55 12.08
C GLY A 172 5.03 -26.71 11.35
N TYR A 173 5.81 -27.62 10.79
CA TYR A 173 5.34 -28.79 10.06
C TYR A 173 5.53 -30.05 10.92
N LEU A 174 4.44 -30.52 11.51
CA LEU A 174 4.45 -31.65 12.41
C LEU A 174 4.22 -32.96 11.63
N PRO A 175 4.57 -34.12 12.23
CA PRO A 175 4.15 -35.43 11.72
C PRO A 175 2.63 -35.46 11.47
N TRP A 176 2.18 -36.45 10.69
CA TRP A 176 0.77 -36.65 10.32
C TRP A 176 0.11 -35.54 9.55
N SER A 177 0.92 -34.67 8.84
CA SER A 177 0.41 -33.59 8.02
C SER A 177 -0.35 -32.52 8.79
N ILE A 178 0.08 -32.24 10.01
CA ILE A 178 -0.39 -31.13 10.83
C ILE A 178 0.55 -29.94 10.61
N THR A 179 -0.03 -28.77 10.38
CA THR A 179 0.71 -27.50 10.33
C THR A 179 0.17 -26.57 11.41
N LEU A 180 1.06 -26.04 12.23
CA LEU A 180 0.75 -24.99 13.20
C LEU A 180 1.39 -23.69 12.71
N GLY A 181 0.62 -22.62 12.69
CA GLY A 181 1.10 -21.31 12.27
C GLY A 181 0.71 -20.23 13.26
N THR A 182 1.58 -19.22 13.39
CA THR A 182 1.28 -18.02 14.16
C THR A 182 1.95 -16.83 13.52
N ASP A 183 1.30 -15.68 13.57
CA ASP A 183 1.87 -14.40 13.18
C ASP A 183 1.54 -13.30 14.22
N ILE A 184 2.54 -12.48 14.50
CA ILE A 184 2.41 -11.29 15.34
C ILE A 184 2.85 -10.10 14.52
N THR A 185 1.99 -9.11 14.39
CA THR A 185 2.26 -7.86 13.70
C THR A 185 2.15 -6.69 14.69
N TYR A 186 3.21 -5.90 14.79
CA TYR A 186 3.19 -4.59 15.43
C TYR A 186 3.04 -3.52 14.34
N SER A 187 2.19 -2.54 14.57
CA SER A 187 2.02 -1.37 13.71
C SER A 187 1.97 -0.11 14.55
N GLY A 188 2.74 0.89 14.18
CA GLY A 188 2.77 2.19 14.83
C GLY A 188 2.73 3.33 13.81
N SER A 189 2.16 4.46 14.21
CA SER A 189 2.14 5.69 13.43
C SER A 189 2.51 6.89 14.30
N ALA A 190 3.17 7.88 13.69
CA ALA A 190 3.56 9.12 14.31
C ALA A 190 3.47 10.29 13.32
N GLY A 191 3.42 11.52 13.83
CA GLY A 191 3.33 12.74 13.02
C GLY A 191 1.90 13.10 12.60
N TYR A 192 0.89 12.34 13.03
CA TYR A 192 -0.50 12.72 12.85
C TYR A 192 -0.95 13.71 13.94
N SER A 193 -2.08 14.40 13.70
CA SER A 193 -2.65 15.30 14.69
C SER A 193 -2.92 14.57 16.01
N ALA A 194 -3.04 15.32 17.11
CA ALA A 194 -3.28 14.77 18.44
C ALA A 194 -4.49 13.79 18.44
N GLY A 195 -4.29 12.62 19.02
CA GLY A 195 -5.30 11.55 19.08
C GLY A 195 -5.34 10.60 17.86
N TYR A 196 -4.53 10.83 16.82
CA TYR A 196 -4.53 10.00 15.60
C TYR A 196 -3.24 9.22 15.35
N ASN A 197 -2.27 9.32 16.25
CA ASN A 197 -1.17 8.37 16.29
C ASN A 197 -1.72 7.05 16.86
N THR A 198 -1.39 5.95 16.22
CA THR A 198 -1.92 4.63 16.57
C THR A 198 -0.79 3.67 16.83
N GLU A 199 -1.02 2.78 17.76
CA GLU A 199 -0.18 1.61 18.00
C GLU A 199 -1.08 0.40 18.18
N SER A 200 -0.72 -0.71 17.58
CA SER A 200 -1.50 -1.95 17.71
C SER A 200 -0.63 -3.18 17.54
N TRP A 201 -0.99 -4.23 18.29
CA TRP A 201 -0.46 -5.57 18.16
C TRP A 201 -1.56 -6.49 17.66
N LEU A 202 -1.35 -7.10 16.51
CA LEU A 202 -2.26 -8.07 15.96
C LEU A 202 -1.62 -9.46 16.04
N TRP A 203 -2.24 -10.36 16.79
CA TRP A 203 -1.77 -11.73 16.92
C TRP A 203 -2.81 -12.71 16.36
N ASN A 204 -2.37 -13.55 15.42
CA ASN A 204 -3.18 -14.60 14.83
C ASN A 204 -2.51 -15.95 15.04
N ALA A 205 -3.33 -17.02 15.11
CA ALA A 205 -2.84 -18.38 15.19
C ALA A 205 -3.70 -19.29 14.32
N GLN A 206 -3.09 -20.37 13.82
CA GLN A 206 -3.79 -21.35 13.01
C GLN A 206 -3.25 -22.75 13.26
N ALA A 207 -4.13 -23.72 13.12
CA ALA A 207 -3.80 -25.15 13.07
C ALA A 207 -4.51 -25.77 11.87
N SER A 208 -3.82 -26.55 11.07
CA SER A 208 -4.43 -27.26 9.95
C SER A 208 -3.99 -28.72 9.91
N TYR A 209 -4.90 -29.56 9.43
CA TYR A 209 -4.67 -30.97 9.25
C TYR A 209 -5.08 -31.39 7.84
N GLN A 210 -4.14 -32.01 7.13
CA GLN A 210 -4.39 -32.57 5.80
C GLN A 210 -4.62 -34.07 5.91
N PHE A 211 -5.69 -34.54 5.33
CA PHE A 211 -6.11 -35.96 5.41
C PHE A 211 -6.64 -36.46 4.06
N LEU A 212 -7.07 -37.72 3.99
CA LEU A 212 -7.40 -38.52 2.82
C LEU A 212 -6.17 -38.90 1.97
N LYS A 213 -6.39 -39.90 1.12
CA LYS A 213 -5.36 -40.40 0.20
C LYS A 213 -4.97 -39.28 -0.78
N GLY A 214 -3.68 -38.94 -0.80
CA GLY A 214 -3.19 -37.78 -1.60
C GLY A 214 -3.32 -36.41 -0.91
N LYS A 215 -3.70 -36.37 0.39
CA LYS A 215 -3.85 -35.11 1.16
C LYS A 215 -4.81 -34.11 0.52
N ASN A 216 -5.87 -34.64 -0.10
CA ASN A 216 -6.81 -33.83 -0.87
C ASN A 216 -7.81 -33.05 -0.01
N ALA A 217 -7.96 -33.39 1.26
CA ALA A 217 -8.82 -32.69 2.20
C ALA A 217 -7.99 -32.00 3.27
N THR A 218 -8.37 -30.78 3.61
CA THR A 218 -7.75 -30.00 4.67
C THR A 218 -8.84 -29.42 5.57
N ILE A 219 -8.70 -29.59 6.87
CA ILE A 219 -9.44 -28.83 7.86
C ILE A 219 -8.48 -27.86 8.54
N ALA A 220 -8.89 -26.60 8.71
CA ALA A 220 -8.10 -25.58 9.36
C ALA A 220 -8.95 -24.80 10.36
N LEU A 221 -8.39 -24.61 11.56
CA LEU A 221 -8.89 -23.70 12.57
C LEU A 221 -7.98 -22.47 12.57
N LYS A 222 -8.55 -21.26 12.47
CA LYS A 222 -7.84 -19.99 12.55
C LYS A 222 -8.48 -19.13 13.62
N VAL A 223 -7.67 -18.48 14.42
CA VAL A 223 -8.08 -17.47 15.39
C VAL A 223 -7.40 -16.16 15.00
N TYR A 224 -8.20 -15.13 14.81
CA TYR A 224 -7.75 -13.81 14.39
C TYR A 224 -7.85 -12.84 15.56
N ASP A 225 -6.88 -11.93 15.63
CA ASP A 225 -6.81 -10.85 16.59
C ASP A 225 -7.01 -11.32 18.04
N ILE A 226 -6.16 -12.25 18.47
CA ILE A 226 -6.21 -12.85 19.81
C ILE A 226 -6.12 -11.80 20.91
N LEU A 227 -5.44 -10.67 20.65
CA LEU A 227 -5.27 -9.57 21.60
C LEU A 227 -6.42 -8.54 21.57
N GLY A 228 -7.31 -8.59 20.56
CA GLY A 228 -8.42 -7.65 20.41
C GLY A 228 -7.96 -6.21 20.17
N GLN A 229 -6.83 -6.01 19.47
CA GLN A 229 -6.22 -4.69 19.28
C GLN A 229 -6.26 -4.20 17.83
N ARG A 230 -7.13 -4.77 17.00
CA ARG A 230 -7.28 -4.33 15.61
C ARG A 230 -7.70 -2.87 15.53
N ASN A 231 -6.89 -2.07 14.84
CA ASN A 231 -7.23 -0.68 14.60
C ASN A 231 -8.21 -0.54 13.43
N SER A 232 -9.33 0.12 13.68
CA SER A 232 -10.40 0.37 12.71
C SER A 232 -10.29 1.71 12.00
N ILE A 233 -9.32 2.56 12.38
CA ILE A 233 -9.18 3.92 11.83
C ILE A 233 -8.02 3.96 10.84
N ARG A 234 -8.29 4.48 9.65
CA ARG A 234 -7.28 4.78 8.64
C ARG A 234 -7.30 6.24 8.29
N ARG A 235 -6.17 6.92 8.49
CA ARG A 235 -5.97 8.31 8.07
C ARG A 235 -5.12 8.39 6.80
N THR A 236 -5.56 9.19 5.86
CA THR A 236 -4.81 9.55 4.66
C THR A 236 -4.53 11.06 4.70
N VAL A 237 -3.26 11.44 4.58
CA VAL A 237 -2.82 12.84 4.50
C VAL A 237 -2.17 13.07 3.14
N THR A 238 -2.67 14.06 2.43
CA THR A 238 -2.11 14.52 1.15
C THR A 238 -1.93 16.04 1.20
N GLY A 239 -1.22 16.63 0.24
CA GLY A 239 -1.10 18.08 0.14
C GLY A 239 -2.44 18.81 -0.07
N ASN A 240 -3.51 18.09 -0.43
CA ASN A 240 -4.82 18.68 -0.79
C ASN A 240 -5.93 18.35 0.22
N TYR A 241 -5.84 17.24 0.96
CA TYR A 241 -6.87 16.83 1.91
C TYR A 241 -6.34 15.91 3.00
N ILE A 242 -7.06 15.87 4.10
CA ILE A 242 -6.94 14.87 5.17
C ILE A 242 -8.26 14.08 5.17
N GLN A 243 -8.16 12.76 5.17
CA GLN A 243 -9.32 11.86 5.20
C GLN A 243 -9.15 10.84 6.31
N ASP A 244 -10.17 10.74 7.16
CA ASP A 244 -10.29 9.69 8.15
C ASP A 244 -11.40 8.73 7.72
N VAL A 245 -11.06 7.45 7.74
CA VAL A 245 -12.01 6.39 7.44
C VAL A 245 -12.02 5.43 8.62
N GLU A 246 -13.17 5.29 9.23
CA GLU A 246 -13.41 4.31 10.28
C GLU A 246 -14.17 3.12 9.68
N TYR A 247 -13.70 1.91 10.01
CA TYR A 247 -14.31 0.67 9.54
C TYR A 247 -14.91 -0.09 10.72
N ASN A 248 -16.07 -0.70 10.52
CA ASN A 248 -16.52 -1.73 11.45
C ASN A 248 -15.63 -2.97 11.25
N THR A 249 -14.82 -3.27 12.24
CA THR A 249 -13.98 -4.49 12.26
C THR A 249 -14.56 -5.49 13.24
N LEU A 250 -14.39 -6.76 12.91
CA LEU A 250 -14.63 -7.82 13.89
C LEU A 250 -13.46 -7.81 14.87
N ASP A 251 -13.78 -7.90 16.15
CA ASP A 251 -12.81 -8.18 17.20
C ASP A 251 -12.27 -9.62 17.07
N THR A 252 -11.79 -10.21 18.13
CA THR A 252 -11.30 -11.58 18.13
C THR A 252 -12.37 -12.55 17.60
N TYR A 253 -12.04 -13.31 16.56
CA TYR A 253 -12.95 -14.32 16.03
C TYR A 253 -12.19 -15.57 15.56
N GLY A 254 -12.91 -16.70 15.57
CA GLY A 254 -12.43 -17.98 15.06
C GLY A 254 -13.11 -18.36 13.75
N LEU A 255 -12.37 -19.02 12.88
CA LEU A 255 -12.86 -19.56 11.61
C LEU A 255 -12.45 -21.01 11.45
N ILE A 256 -13.41 -21.87 11.16
CA ILE A 256 -13.16 -23.26 10.74
C ILE A 256 -13.36 -23.34 9.23
N THR A 257 -12.35 -23.84 8.53
CA THR A 257 -12.38 -23.97 7.06
C THR A 257 -12.19 -25.44 6.69
N PHE A 258 -13.04 -25.94 5.81
CA PHE A 258 -12.86 -27.22 5.15
C PHE A 258 -12.56 -26.98 3.67
N THR A 259 -11.47 -27.55 3.17
CA THR A 259 -11.07 -27.44 1.77
C THR A 259 -10.91 -28.84 1.19
N TYR A 260 -11.54 -29.11 0.05
CA TYR A 260 -11.33 -30.32 -0.70
C TYR A 260 -10.82 -29.98 -2.11
N ARG A 261 -9.73 -30.62 -2.52
CA ARG A 261 -9.09 -30.41 -3.82
C ARG A 261 -9.48 -31.55 -4.77
N PHE A 262 -10.21 -31.24 -5.81
CA PHE A 262 -10.53 -32.16 -6.89
C PHE A 262 -9.39 -32.13 -7.92
N ASN A 263 -8.80 -33.31 -8.20
CA ASN A 263 -7.89 -33.46 -9.33
C ASN A 263 -8.68 -34.11 -10.49
N THR A 264 -9.02 -33.32 -11.49
CA THR A 264 -9.74 -33.78 -12.69
C THR A 264 -8.85 -34.32 -13.81
N PHE A 265 -7.54 -34.11 -13.68
CA PHE A 265 -6.58 -34.67 -14.64
C PHE A 265 -6.05 -35.98 -14.10
N GLY A 266 -6.56 -37.10 -14.62
CA GLY A 266 -5.96 -38.41 -14.39
C GLY A 266 -4.53 -38.42 -14.93
N ASP A 267 -3.61 -38.98 -14.14
CA ASP A 267 -2.27 -39.30 -14.62
C ASP A 267 -2.41 -40.18 -15.89
N LYS A 268 -2.20 -39.62 -17.06
CA LYS A 268 -1.84 -40.43 -18.23
C LYS A 268 -0.47 -40.99 -17.90
N LYS A 269 -0.41 -42.29 -17.54
CA LYS A 269 0.85 -43.03 -17.62
C LYS A 269 1.35 -42.91 -19.06
N PRO A 270 2.58 -42.50 -19.30
CA PRO A 270 3.17 -42.69 -20.61
C PRO A 270 3.28 -44.20 -20.87
N ASP A 271 2.75 -44.64 -22.03
CA ASP A 271 2.90 -45.98 -22.57
C ASP A 271 4.37 -46.25 -22.93
#